data_2374834ecf451c179a67c3c943f8897f
#
_entry.id   2374834ecf451c179a67c3c943f8897f
#
_cell.length_a   1.000
_cell.length_b   1.000
_cell.length_c   1.000
_cell.angle_alpha   90.00
_cell.angle_beta   90.00
_cell.angle_gamma   90.00
#
_symmetry.space_group_name_H-M   'P 1'
#
loop_
_entity.id
_entity.type
_entity.pdbx_description
1 polymer ?
#
loop_
_entity_poly.entity_id
_entity_poly.type
_entity_poly.pdbx_seq_one_letter_code
_entity_poly.pdbx_strand_id
1 'polypeptide(L)'
;QGIIINFCHSTFKWESESTDKAHVHVVVIGFSYENNSNKIIFENGEAKNVAHINGYLKPAPNVFIQNRSKSINAGMATVVQGSPPADDGKLLLSKDEKESFLAKYPELENVINPFVGSREFINDTEFTRFCFWFANESPAKFKHIKELIERFNYVRDYRMKSPVDRIQKTADKPFLFTQNRQPTTQYLLIPRVSSEKRKYIPIGFLSPEVIASDACVLVYDATLVEFGLICSFAHNAWMR
;
A
#
# COMPACT_ATOMS: atom_id res chain seq x y z
N GLN A 1 21.52 -16.63 13.69
CA GLN A 1 21.62 -16.83 15.14
C GLN A 1 23.09 -16.66 15.55
N GLY A 2 23.37 -15.88 16.61
CA GLY A 2 24.73 -15.59 17.10
C GLY A 2 25.44 -14.40 16.43
N ILE A 3 24.81 -13.70 15.49
CA ILE A 3 25.35 -12.49 14.89
C ILE A 3 25.23 -11.31 15.86
N ILE A 4 26.33 -10.56 16.00
CA ILE A 4 26.44 -9.41 16.87
C ILE A 4 26.79 -8.18 16.04
N ILE A 5 26.04 -7.10 16.17
CA ILE A 5 26.35 -5.82 15.52
C ILE A 5 27.44 -5.14 16.33
N ASN A 6 28.56 -4.84 15.69
CA ASN A 6 29.71 -4.19 16.33
C ASN A 6 29.79 -2.70 16.00
N PHE A 7 29.35 -2.29 14.81
CA PHE A 7 29.17 -0.88 14.48
C PHE A 7 28.02 -0.70 13.51
N CYS A 8 27.45 0.49 13.49
CA CYS A 8 26.51 0.87 12.45
C CYS A 8 26.61 2.35 12.15
N HIS A 9 26.24 2.70 10.92
CA HIS A 9 25.91 4.06 10.53
C HIS A 9 24.39 4.18 10.49
N SER A 10 23.83 5.11 11.28
CA SER A 10 22.39 5.40 11.25
C SER A 10 21.94 5.79 9.86
N THR A 11 20.64 5.70 9.62
CA THR A 11 20.04 6.07 8.32
C THR A 11 20.56 7.41 7.81
N PHE A 12 21.07 7.39 6.58
CA PHE A 12 21.49 8.58 5.84
C PHE A 12 21.00 8.50 4.40
N LYS A 13 20.88 9.66 3.78
CA LYS A 13 20.49 9.78 2.40
C LYS A 13 21.68 9.47 1.49
N TRP A 14 21.54 8.44 0.66
CA TRP A 14 22.52 8.14 -0.37
C TRP A 14 22.31 9.06 -1.55
N GLU A 15 23.33 9.82 -1.93
CA GLU A 15 23.33 10.64 -3.13
C GLU A 15 24.15 9.92 -4.21
N SER A 16 23.48 9.53 -5.28
CA SER A 16 24.13 8.97 -6.47
C SER A 16 24.77 10.11 -7.28
N GLU A 17 25.94 9.87 -7.88
CA GLU A 17 26.56 10.78 -8.83
C GLU A 17 25.85 10.82 -10.19
N SER A 18 24.81 10.02 -10.37
CA SER A 18 23.99 9.97 -11.58
C SER A 18 23.14 11.23 -11.76
N THR A 19 22.88 11.61 -13.00
CA THR A 19 21.99 12.71 -13.39
C THR A 19 20.55 12.49 -12.93
N ASP A 20 20.10 11.23 -12.82
CA ASP A 20 18.82 10.85 -12.20
C ASP A 20 19.05 10.50 -10.73
N LYS A 21 18.86 11.49 -9.86
CA LYS A 21 19.05 11.33 -8.41
C LYS A 21 17.95 10.49 -7.79
N ALA A 22 18.17 9.20 -7.68
CA ALA A 22 17.35 8.36 -6.80
C ALA A 22 17.75 8.65 -5.34
N HIS A 23 16.83 9.26 -4.59
CA HIS A 23 17.02 9.51 -3.16
C HIS A 23 16.58 8.27 -2.37
N VAL A 24 17.55 7.45 -1.97
CA VAL A 24 17.30 6.29 -1.10
C VAL A 24 17.95 6.50 0.26
N HIS A 25 17.27 6.08 1.31
CA HIS A 25 17.84 6.01 2.65
C HIS A 25 18.55 4.67 2.83
N VAL A 26 19.79 4.70 3.29
CA VAL A 26 20.62 3.53 3.51
C VAL A 26 21.15 3.51 4.93
N VAL A 27 21.57 2.33 5.39
CA VAL A 27 22.31 2.10 6.62
C VAL A 27 23.55 1.27 6.30
N VAL A 28 24.62 1.43 7.07
CA VAL A 28 25.79 0.56 7.02
C VAL A 28 25.87 -0.20 8.32
N ILE A 29 26.05 -1.53 8.26
CA ILE A 29 26.08 -2.39 9.45
C ILE A 29 27.31 -3.29 9.37
N GLY A 30 28.18 -3.19 10.37
CA GLY A 30 29.28 -4.14 10.57
C GLY A 30 28.91 -5.12 11.69
N PHE A 31 29.02 -6.41 11.38
CA PHE A 31 28.65 -7.49 12.28
C PHE A 31 29.66 -8.65 12.25
N SER A 32 29.70 -9.43 13.32
CA SER A 32 30.48 -10.66 13.40
C SER A 32 29.84 -11.65 14.39
N TYR A 33 30.47 -12.80 14.57
CA TYR A 33 30.13 -13.73 15.65
C TYR A 33 30.84 -13.41 16.95
N GLU A 34 31.84 -12.52 16.91
CA GLU A 34 32.60 -12.09 18.10
C GLU A 34 31.97 -10.86 18.71
N ASN A 35 31.86 -10.87 20.03
CA ASN A 35 31.35 -9.74 20.81
C ASN A 35 32.47 -8.73 21.07
N ASN A 36 32.56 -7.70 20.26
CA ASN A 36 33.45 -6.57 20.53
C ASN A 36 32.89 -5.70 21.66
N SER A 37 33.67 -5.46 22.68
CA SER A 37 33.28 -4.59 23.80
C SER A 37 33.12 -3.11 23.39
N ASN A 38 33.82 -2.69 22.37
CA ASN A 38 33.74 -1.31 21.85
C ASN A 38 32.85 -1.29 20.60
N LYS A 39 31.56 -1.04 20.82
CA LYS A 39 30.59 -0.86 19.73
C LYS A 39 30.43 0.61 19.41
N ILE A 40 30.27 0.93 18.14
CA ILE A 40 30.22 2.32 17.67
C ILE A 40 28.95 2.54 16.83
N ILE A 41 28.20 3.59 17.16
CA ILE A 41 27.12 4.11 16.32
C ILE A 41 27.58 5.43 15.72
N PHE A 42 27.56 5.52 14.40
CA PHE A 42 27.77 6.75 13.65
C PHE A 42 26.42 7.38 13.32
N GLU A 43 26.19 8.58 13.82
CA GLU A 43 24.94 9.33 13.62
C GLU A 43 25.25 10.81 13.43
N ASN A 44 24.75 11.43 12.36
CA ASN A 44 24.95 12.85 12.03
C ASN A 44 26.43 13.31 12.01
N GLY A 45 27.33 12.44 11.57
CA GLY A 45 28.78 12.72 11.51
C GLY A 45 29.52 12.51 12.82
N GLU A 46 28.84 12.10 13.89
CA GLU A 46 29.44 11.80 15.18
C GLU A 46 29.56 10.30 15.43
N ALA A 47 30.60 9.88 16.12
CA ALA A 47 30.81 8.50 16.56
C ALA A 47 30.55 8.37 18.07
N LYS A 48 29.57 7.51 18.43
CA LYS A 48 29.23 7.22 19.83
C LYS A 48 29.65 5.82 20.22
N ASN A 49 30.47 5.67 21.25
CA ASN A 49 30.74 4.38 21.88
C ASN A 49 29.54 3.94 22.71
N VAL A 50 29.09 2.70 22.52
CA VAL A 50 27.91 2.13 23.18
C VAL A 50 28.19 0.70 23.64
N ALA A 51 27.51 0.25 24.68
CA ALA A 51 27.63 -1.13 25.17
C ALA A 51 26.87 -2.14 24.30
N HIS A 52 25.78 -1.70 23.68
CA HIS A 52 24.88 -2.54 22.89
C HIS A 52 24.45 -1.82 21.61
N ILE A 53 24.25 -2.58 20.53
CA ILE A 53 23.57 -2.13 19.32
C ILE A 53 22.53 -3.19 18.99
N ASN A 54 21.25 -2.83 19.04
CA ASN A 54 20.15 -3.74 18.74
C ASN A 54 19.81 -3.78 17.22
N GLY A 55 18.91 -4.65 16.82
CA GLY A 55 18.47 -4.78 15.43
C GLY A 55 17.82 -3.52 14.83
N TYR A 56 17.45 -2.54 15.64
CA TYR A 56 16.95 -1.22 15.22
C TYR A 56 18.06 -0.16 15.14
N LEU A 57 19.33 -0.59 15.28
CA LEU A 57 20.52 0.28 15.28
C LEU A 57 20.50 1.34 16.39
N LYS A 58 19.94 0.98 17.55
CA LYS A 58 19.85 1.83 18.75
C LYS A 58 20.75 1.31 19.87
N PRO A 59 21.26 2.19 20.76
CA PRO A 59 22.10 1.82 21.89
C PRO A 59 21.29 1.16 23.02
N ALA A 60 20.73 -0.02 22.73
CA ALA A 60 19.88 -0.75 23.65
C ALA A 60 20.07 -2.27 23.49
N PRO A 61 19.68 -3.09 24.47
CA PRO A 61 19.64 -4.54 24.33
C PRO A 61 18.75 -4.98 23.16
N ASN A 62 19.03 -6.17 22.61
CA ASN A 62 18.19 -6.75 21.56
C ASN A 62 16.79 -7.07 22.08
N VAL A 63 15.79 -6.65 21.32
CA VAL A 63 14.39 -7.04 21.50
C VAL A 63 13.98 -7.79 20.25
N PHE A 64 13.60 -9.05 20.40
CA PHE A 64 13.14 -9.88 19.30
C PHE A 64 11.62 -9.90 19.27
N ILE A 65 11.04 -9.28 18.25
CA ILE A 65 9.60 -9.30 18.00
C ILE A 65 9.31 -10.45 17.05
N GLN A 66 8.48 -11.39 17.52
CA GLN A 66 8.03 -12.50 16.68
C GLN A 66 6.98 -12.03 15.69
N ASN A 67 7.05 -12.56 14.46
CA ASN A 67 6.03 -12.32 13.45
C ASN A 67 4.70 -12.92 13.90
N ARG A 68 3.60 -12.18 13.80
CA ARG A 68 2.26 -12.61 14.20
C ARG A 68 1.33 -12.59 13.00
N SER A 69 0.54 -13.63 12.86
CA SER A 69 -0.52 -13.74 11.86
C SER A 69 -1.89 -13.27 12.37
N LYS A 70 -2.01 -13.02 13.68
CA LYS A 70 -3.26 -12.61 14.33
C LYS A 70 -3.06 -11.32 15.12
N SER A 71 -4.11 -10.50 15.21
CA SER A 71 -4.15 -9.32 16.08
C SER A 71 -3.86 -9.70 17.54
N ILE A 72 -3.21 -8.77 18.26
CA ILE A 72 -2.98 -8.91 19.72
C ILE A 72 -4.32 -8.81 20.46
N ASN A 73 -5.20 -7.93 20.00
CA ASN A 73 -6.50 -7.67 20.61
C ASN A 73 -7.60 -8.34 19.81
N ALA A 74 -8.37 -9.23 20.45
CA ALA A 74 -9.60 -9.77 19.89
C ALA A 74 -10.67 -8.65 19.85
N GLY A 75 -11.46 -8.61 18.75
CA GLY A 75 -12.54 -7.64 18.60
C GLY A 75 -12.15 -6.26 18.06
N MET A 76 -10.88 -6.07 17.67
CA MET A 76 -10.47 -4.87 16.94
C MET A 76 -10.93 -4.92 15.49
N ALA A 77 -11.13 -3.75 14.89
CA ALA A 77 -11.48 -3.59 13.48
C ALA A 77 -10.50 -4.34 12.55
N THR A 78 -11.04 -4.96 11.51
CA THR A 78 -10.24 -5.68 10.52
C THR A 78 -9.45 -4.70 9.65
N VAL A 79 -8.15 -4.92 9.56
CA VAL A 79 -7.23 -4.10 8.75
C VAL A 79 -6.73 -4.92 7.58
N VAL A 80 -6.99 -4.46 6.36
CA VAL A 80 -6.58 -5.15 5.13
C VAL A 80 -5.98 -4.17 4.12
N GLN A 81 -5.18 -4.67 3.21
CA GLN A 81 -4.75 -3.92 2.03
C GLN A 81 -5.90 -3.83 1.04
N GLY A 82 -6.01 -2.72 0.31
CA GLY A 82 -7.04 -2.56 -0.73
C GLY A 82 -6.90 -3.54 -1.90
N SER A 83 -7.78 -3.41 -2.87
CA SER A 83 -7.97 -4.38 -3.96
C SER A 83 -6.96 -4.16 -5.10
N PRO A 84 -6.07 -5.13 -5.41
CA PRO A 84 -5.13 -5.03 -6.51
C PRO A 84 -5.79 -5.38 -7.86
N PRO A 85 -5.70 -4.51 -8.88
CA PRO A 85 -6.27 -4.78 -10.19
C PRO A 85 -5.47 -5.80 -11.00
N ALA A 86 -4.13 -5.72 -11.03
CA ALA A 86 -3.20 -6.52 -11.84
C ALA A 86 -3.69 -6.63 -13.31
N ASP A 87 -3.81 -5.49 -13.96
CA ASP A 87 -4.53 -5.32 -15.23
C ASP A 87 -3.77 -4.48 -16.27
N ASP A 88 -2.54 -4.04 -15.95
CA ASP A 88 -1.78 -3.07 -16.77
C ASP A 88 -2.59 -1.80 -17.11
N GLY A 89 -3.44 -1.37 -16.17
CA GLY A 89 -4.27 -0.18 -16.31
C GLY A 89 -5.53 -0.34 -17.19
N LYS A 90 -5.83 -1.54 -17.70
CA LYS A 90 -6.96 -1.74 -18.62
C LYS A 90 -8.34 -1.81 -17.94
N LEU A 91 -8.38 -2.05 -16.64
CA LEU A 91 -9.60 -1.93 -15.84
C LEU A 91 -9.77 -0.54 -15.24
N LEU A 92 -8.76 0.33 -15.38
CA LEU A 92 -8.80 1.70 -14.86
C LEU A 92 -9.19 2.67 -15.97
N LEU A 93 -9.80 3.80 -15.57
CA LEU A 93 -10.30 4.83 -16.46
C LEU A 93 -9.88 6.21 -15.93
N SER A 94 -9.53 7.11 -16.84
CA SER A 94 -9.51 8.55 -16.57
C SER A 94 -10.93 9.11 -16.52
N LYS A 95 -11.09 10.36 -16.11
CA LYS A 95 -12.39 11.06 -16.14
C LYS A 95 -12.95 11.13 -17.56
N ASP A 96 -12.11 11.49 -18.54
CA ASP A 96 -12.51 11.61 -19.94
C ASP A 96 -12.91 10.24 -20.54
N GLU A 97 -12.16 9.17 -20.21
CA GLU A 97 -12.53 7.81 -20.64
C GLU A 97 -13.87 7.37 -20.04
N LYS A 98 -14.11 7.63 -18.74
CA LYS A 98 -15.40 7.37 -18.10
C LYS A 98 -16.53 8.09 -18.83
N GLU A 99 -16.40 9.38 -19.06
CA GLU A 99 -17.42 10.19 -19.73
C GLU A 99 -17.69 9.66 -21.14
N SER A 100 -16.64 9.32 -21.90
CA SER A 100 -16.75 8.74 -23.24
C SER A 100 -17.47 7.38 -23.21
N PHE A 101 -17.13 6.50 -22.27
CA PHE A 101 -17.81 5.20 -22.11
C PHE A 101 -19.28 5.37 -21.76
N LEU A 102 -19.61 6.26 -20.81
CA LEU A 102 -21.00 6.47 -20.38
C LEU A 102 -21.85 7.16 -21.45
N ALA A 103 -21.27 8.07 -22.23
CA ALA A 103 -21.97 8.68 -23.37
C ALA A 103 -22.36 7.64 -24.43
N LYS A 104 -21.54 6.61 -24.63
CA LYS A 104 -21.75 5.55 -25.62
C LYS A 104 -22.52 4.35 -25.07
N TYR A 105 -22.32 4.03 -23.79
CA TYR A 105 -22.87 2.86 -23.11
C TYR A 105 -23.35 3.25 -21.69
N PRO A 106 -24.52 3.92 -21.59
CA PRO A 106 -25.04 4.40 -20.28
C PRO A 106 -25.26 3.27 -19.26
N GLU A 107 -25.49 2.05 -19.72
CA GLU A 107 -25.67 0.85 -18.87
C GLU A 107 -24.44 0.46 -18.07
N LEU A 108 -23.25 1.03 -18.36
CA LEU A 108 -22.03 0.81 -17.59
C LEU A 108 -21.97 1.65 -16.31
N GLU A 109 -22.91 2.55 -16.06
CA GLU A 109 -22.90 3.44 -14.90
C GLU A 109 -22.76 2.67 -13.58
N ASN A 110 -23.45 1.53 -13.46
CA ASN A 110 -23.44 0.72 -12.24
C ASN A 110 -22.16 -0.11 -12.03
N VAL A 111 -21.28 -0.16 -13.02
CA VAL A 111 -20.01 -0.92 -12.97
C VAL A 111 -18.78 -0.03 -13.09
N ILE A 112 -18.95 1.28 -13.22
CA ILE A 112 -17.85 2.26 -13.19
C ILE A 112 -17.87 3.00 -11.89
N ASN A 113 -16.91 2.69 -11.02
CA ASN A 113 -16.78 3.26 -9.68
C ASN A 113 -15.56 4.18 -9.57
N PRO A 114 -15.58 5.19 -8.67
CA PRO A 114 -14.38 5.93 -8.32
C PRO A 114 -13.29 4.98 -7.80
N PHE A 115 -12.04 5.22 -8.21
CA PHE A 115 -10.89 4.41 -7.82
C PHE A 115 -9.82 5.30 -7.18
N VAL A 116 -9.41 4.93 -5.98
CA VAL A 116 -8.53 5.75 -5.14
C VAL A 116 -7.28 4.98 -4.74
N GLY A 117 -6.11 5.56 -5.02
CA GLY A 117 -4.84 5.17 -4.47
C GLY A 117 -4.32 6.19 -3.46
N SER A 118 -3.12 5.98 -2.92
CA SER A 118 -2.51 6.90 -1.96
C SER A 118 -2.34 8.31 -2.51
N ARG A 119 -1.96 8.43 -3.78
CA ARG A 119 -1.72 9.71 -4.44
C ARG A 119 -3.01 10.52 -4.60
N GLU A 120 -4.04 9.88 -5.13
CA GLU A 120 -5.35 10.51 -5.35
C GLU A 120 -5.95 10.95 -4.01
N PHE A 121 -5.94 10.06 -3.00
CA PHE A 121 -6.47 10.40 -1.67
C PHE A 121 -5.76 11.59 -1.00
N ILE A 122 -4.47 11.73 -1.23
CA ILE A 122 -3.68 12.79 -0.58
C ILE A 122 -3.78 14.13 -1.30
N ASN A 123 -3.88 14.11 -2.63
CA ASN A 123 -3.68 15.32 -3.45
C ASN A 123 -4.95 15.79 -4.18
N ASP A 124 -5.89 14.87 -4.43
CA ASP A 124 -7.06 15.20 -5.22
C ASP A 124 -8.24 15.57 -4.31
N THR A 125 -8.92 16.66 -4.64
CA THR A 125 -10.17 17.07 -3.97
C THR A 125 -11.40 16.44 -4.61
N GLU A 126 -11.26 15.93 -5.85
CA GLU A 126 -12.28 15.23 -6.63
C GLU A 126 -11.72 13.89 -7.12
N PHE A 127 -12.60 12.93 -7.42
CA PHE A 127 -12.18 11.69 -8.01
C PHE A 127 -11.76 11.90 -9.46
N THR A 128 -10.49 11.65 -9.76
CA THR A 128 -9.88 11.81 -11.10
C THR A 128 -9.68 10.47 -11.80
N ARG A 129 -9.77 9.35 -11.07
CA ARG A 129 -9.63 7.99 -11.57
C ARG A 129 -10.85 7.16 -11.24
N PHE A 130 -11.17 6.24 -12.14
CA PHE A 130 -12.30 5.31 -12.03
C PHE A 130 -11.84 3.91 -12.39
N CYS A 131 -12.66 2.91 -12.09
CA CYS A 131 -12.40 1.54 -12.50
C CYS A 131 -13.69 0.83 -12.93
N PHE A 132 -13.53 -0.16 -13.79
CA PHE A 132 -14.55 -1.17 -14.00
C PHE A 132 -14.60 -2.11 -12.81
N TRP A 133 -15.73 -2.15 -12.09
CA TRP A 133 -15.93 -2.96 -10.91
C TRP A 133 -17.10 -3.92 -11.05
N PHE A 134 -16.79 -5.16 -11.40
CA PHE A 134 -17.78 -6.21 -11.68
C PHE A 134 -18.01 -7.18 -10.50
N ALA A 135 -17.66 -6.80 -9.28
CA ALA A 135 -17.79 -7.69 -8.13
C ALA A 135 -19.23 -8.19 -7.89
N ASN A 136 -20.22 -7.36 -8.22
CA ASN A 136 -21.63 -7.61 -7.97
C ASN A 136 -22.46 -7.75 -9.27
N GLU A 137 -21.81 -7.62 -10.44
CA GLU A 137 -22.48 -7.66 -11.74
C GLU A 137 -21.90 -8.72 -12.68
N SER A 138 -22.78 -9.36 -13.45
CA SER A 138 -22.33 -10.34 -14.44
C SER A 138 -21.81 -9.66 -15.70
N PRO A 139 -20.57 -9.93 -16.15
CA PRO A 139 -20.03 -9.37 -17.39
C PRO A 139 -20.80 -9.87 -18.63
N ALA A 140 -21.61 -10.93 -18.49
CA ALA A 140 -22.42 -11.45 -19.58
C ALA A 140 -23.44 -10.43 -20.11
N LYS A 141 -23.89 -9.50 -19.29
CA LYS A 141 -24.81 -8.41 -19.68
C LYS A 141 -24.20 -7.45 -20.71
N PHE A 142 -22.86 -7.35 -20.73
CA PHE A 142 -22.10 -6.36 -21.49
C PHE A 142 -21.31 -6.96 -22.67
N LYS A 143 -21.65 -8.19 -23.09
CA LYS A 143 -20.95 -8.89 -24.19
C LYS A 143 -21.02 -8.19 -25.55
N HIS A 144 -22.00 -7.33 -25.74
CA HIS A 144 -22.18 -6.55 -26.96
C HIS A 144 -21.19 -5.36 -27.06
N ILE A 145 -20.55 -4.97 -25.95
CA ILE A 145 -19.59 -3.86 -25.87
C ILE A 145 -18.20 -4.38 -26.26
N LYS A 146 -17.83 -4.23 -27.52
CA LYS A 146 -16.58 -4.77 -28.08
C LYS A 146 -15.34 -4.21 -27.35
N GLU A 147 -15.30 -2.90 -27.10
CA GLU A 147 -14.18 -2.22 -26.42
C GLU A 147 -13.94 -2.77 -25.01
N LEU A 148 -15.00 -3.11 -24.28
CA LEU A 148 -14.90 -3.73 -22.98
C LEU A 148 -14.33 -5.15 -23.05
N ILE A 149 -14.78 -5.93 -24.04
CA ILE A 149 -14.29 -7.31 -24.27
C ILE A 149 -12.82 -7.30 -24.69
N GLU A 150 -12.40 -6.34 -25.50
CA GLU A 150 -10.98 -6.15 -25.87
C GLU A 150 -10.10 -5.87 -24.65
N ARG A 151 -10.56 -5.01 -23.73
CA ARG A 151 -9.88 -4.77 -22.45
C ARG A 151 -9.78 -6.04 -21.61
N PHE A 152 -10.83 -6.83 -21.51
CA PHE A 152 -10.81 -8.09 -20.76
C PHE A 152 -9.86 -9.13 -21.38
N ASN A 153 -9.84 -9.25 -22.70
CA ASN A 153 -8.92 -10.14 -23.40
C ASN A 153 -7.45 -9.72 -23.14
N TYR A 154 -7.16 -8.42 -23.19
CA TYR A 154 -5.84 -7.89 -22.86
C TYR A 154 -5.44 -8.25 -21.40
N VAL A 155 -6.32 -8.03 -20.43
CA VAL A 155 -6.06 -8.36 -19.01
C VAL A 155 -5.83 -9.85 -18.82
N ARG A 156 -6.56 -10.71 -19.53
CA ARG A 156 -6.34 -12.16 -19.52
C ARG A 156 -4.92 -12.49 -19.96
N ASP A 157 -4.52 -11.99 -21.13
CA ASP A 157 -3.20 -12.26 -21.71
C ASP A 157 -2.07 -11.71 -20.83
N TYR A 158 -2.26 -10.53 -20.26
CA TYR A 158 -1.33 -9.92 -19.30
C TYR A 158 -1.13 -10.80 -18.07
N ARG A 159 -2.23 -11.28 -17.47
CA ARG A 159 -2.18 -12.15 -16.27
C ARG A 159 -1.58 -13.52 -16.59
N MET A 160 -1.86 -14.10 -17.74
CA MET A 160 -1.26 -15.37 -18.15
C MET A 160 0.27 -15.30 -18.30
N LYS A 161 0.81 -14.13 -18.66
CA LYS A 161 2.26 -13.88 -18.78
C LYS A 161 2.93 -13.52 -17.45
N SER A 162 2.17 -13.35 -16.38
CA SER A 162 2.74 -12.96 -15.08
C SER A 162 3.68 -14.04 -14.53
N PRO A 163 4.85 -13.69 -13.94
CA PRO A 163 5.70 -14.66 -13.25
C PRO A 163 5.11 -15.14 -11.91
N VAL A 164 3.98 -14.59 -11.49
CA VAL A 164 3.34 -14.87 -10.19
C VAL A 164 2.14 -15.77 -10.39
N ASP A 165 2.22 -17.03 -9.97
CA ASP A 165 1.19 -18.07 -10.12
C ASP A 165 -0.20 -17.62 -9.64
N ARG A 166 -0.28 -16.92 -8.52
CA ARG A 166 -1.56 -16.43 -8.00
C ARG A 166 -2.24 -15.42 -8.94
N ILE A 167 -1.48 -14.66 -9.73
CA ILE A 167 -2.03 -13.74 -10.74
C ILE A 167 -2.48 -14.54 -11.95
N GLN A 168 -1.69 -15.50 -12.42
CA GLN A 168 -2.06 -16.38 -13.53
C GLN A 168 -3.41 -17.07 -13.29
N LYS A 169 -3.64 -17.57 -12.05
CA LYS A 169 -4.90 -18.22 -11.65
C LYS A 169 -6.14 -17.32 -11.73
N THR A 170 -5.96 -16.01 -11.92
CA THR A 170 -7.07 -15.04 -12.07
C THR A 170 -7.33 -14.67 -13.53
N ALA A 171 -6.58 -15.22 -14.47
CA ALA A 171 -6.70 -14.90 -15.89
C ALA A 171 -8.03 -15.38 -16.52
N ASP A 172 -8.70 -16.36 -15.91
CA ASP A 172 -10.03 -16.86 -16.31
C ASP A 172 -11.16 -15.85 -16.00
N LYS A 173 -10.91 -14.90 -15.07
CA LYS A 173 -11.84 -13.85 -14.68
C LYS A 173 -11.24 -12.47 -14.89
N PRO A 174 -10.90 -12.08 -16.12
CA PRO A 174 -10.14 -10.85 -16.40
C PRO A 174 -10.90 -9.56 -16.08
N PHE A 175 -12.22 -9.63 -15.90
CA PHE A 175 -13.11 -8.54 -15.53
C PHE A 175 -13.11 -8.24 -14.02
N LEU A 176 -12.57 -9.14 -13.19
CA LEU A 176 -12.44 -8.96 -11.75
C LEU A 176 -11.03 -8.47 -11.37
N PHE A 177 -10.93 -7.70 -10.31
CA PHE A 177 -9.66 -7.50 -9.64
C PHE A 177 -9.14 -8.82 -9.07
N THR A 178 -7.83 -8.98 -8.96
CA THR A 178 -7.23 -10.26 -8.50
C THR A 178 -7.64 -10.64 -7.09
N GLN A 179 -8.02 -9.63 -6.29
CA GLN A 179 -8.61 -9.83 -4.96
C GLN A 179 -9.66 -8.74 -4.74
N ASN A 180 -10.85 -9.15 -4.32
CA ASN A 180 -11.87 -8.21 -3.83
C ASN A 180 -11.74 -8.08 -2.31
N ARG A 181 -11.31 -6.91 -1.88
CA ARG A 181 -11.17 -6.53 -0.46
C ARG A 181 -11.94 -5.25 -0.16
N GLN A 182 -12.92 -4.92 -1.01
CA GLN A 182 -13.75 -3.75 -0.83
C GLN A 182 -14.81 -4.02 0.23
N PRO A 183 -14.92 -3.18 1.28
CA PRO A 183 -15.99 -3.27 2.28
C PRO A 183 -17.36 -2.98 1.66
N THR A 184 -18.41 -3.48 2.30
CA THR A 184 -19.81 -3.18 1.95
C THR A 184 -20.37 -2.01 2.74
N THR A 185 -19.64 -1.52 3.72
CA THR A 185 -19.97 -0.40 4.60
C THR A 185 -18.93 0.70 4.48
N GLN A 186 -19.19 1.86 5.06
CA GLN A 186 -18.19 2.92 5.19
C GLN A 186 -16.92 2.37 5.86
N TYR A 187 -15.77 2.79 5.37
CA TYR A 187 -14.47 2.32 5.85
C TYR A 187 -13.47 3.47 6.01
N LEU A 188 -12.47 3.26 6.85
CA LEU A 188 -11.37 4.20 7.00
C LEU A 188 -10.24 3.81 6.04
N LEU A 189 -9.80 4.76 5.23
CA LEU A 189 -8.69 4.59 4.29
C LEU A 189 -7.41 5.21 4.87
N ILE A 190 -6.32 4.46 4.75
CA ILE A 190 -4.97 4.86 5.16
C ILE A 190 -4.03 4.66 3.98
N PRO A 191 -3.40 5.71 3.41
CA PRO A 191 -2.36 5.57 2.41
C PRO A 191 -1.17 4.76 2.94
N ARG A 192 -0.65 3.82 2.17
CA ARG A 192 0.54 3.03 2.54
C ARG A 192 1.83 3.84 2.53
N VAL A 193 1.84 4.93 1.79
CA VAL A 193 2.99 5.84 1.66
C VAL A 193 2.53 7.26 1.88
N SER A 194 3.27 7.99 2.72
CA SER A 194 3.07 9.42 2.95
C SER A 194 4.42 10.12 3.06
N SER A 195 4.43 11.45 2.96
CA SER A 195 5.65 12.24 3.13
C SER A 195 6.07 12.29 4.61
N GLU A 196 7.35 12.10 4.88
CA GLU A 196 7.96 12.27 6.20
C GLU A 196 7.76 13.69 6.79
N LYS A 197 7.54 14.68 5.90
CA LYS A 197 7.28 16.08 6.30
C LYS A 197 5.88 16.30 6.87
N ARG A 198 4.96 15.34 6.73
CA ARG A 198 3.60 15.48 7.28
C ARG A 198 3.61 15.18 8.77
N LYS A 199 3.06 16.11 9.55
CA LYS A 199 2.93 15.95 11.01
C LYS A 199 2.02 14.77 11.39
N TYR A 200 1.00 14.50 10.59
CA TYR A 200 0.02 13.44 10.80
C TYR A 200 -0.12 12.57 9.55
N ILE A 201 -0.40 11.30 9.74
CA ILE A 201 -0.76 10.38 8.66
C ILE A 201 -2.11 10.83 8.08
N PRO A 202 -2.22 11.08 6.77
CA PRO A 202 -3.50 11.41 6.15
C PRO A 202 -4.39 10.17 6.17
N ILE A 203 -5.56 10.28 6.77
CA ILE A 203 -6.57 9.22 6.80
C ILE A 203 -7.96 9.83 6.65
N GLY A 204 -8.93 9.07 6.19
CA GLY A 204 -10.30 9.54 6.07
C GLY A 204 -11.30 8.44 5.82
N PHE A 205 -12.56 8.71 6.15
CA PHE A 205 -13.66 7.81 5.84
C PHE A 205 -14.10 7.96 4.39
N LEU A 206 -14.34 6.83 3.74
CA LEU A 206 -14.88 6.74 2.39
C LEU A 206 -16.10 5.82 2.35
N SER A 207 -16.98 6.07 1.39
CA SER A 207 -18.14 5.23 1.15
C SER A 207 -17.73 3.93 0.41
N PRO A 208 -18.53 2.86 0.50
CA PRO A 208 -18.20 1.58 -0.12
C PRO A 208 -18.15 1.63 -1.65
N GLU A 209 -18.75 2.64 -2.29
CA GLU A 209 -18.72 2.84 -3.74
C GLU A 209 -17.35 3.31 -4.25
N VAL A 210 -16.51 3.88 -3.37
CA VAL A 210 -15.15 4.27 -3.71
C VAL A 210 -14.22 3.09 -3.56
N ILE A 211 -13.72 2.57 -4.66
CA ILE A 211 -12.86 1.38 -4.69
C ILE A 211 -11.43 1.78 -4.32
N ALA A 212 -10.90 1.18 -3.26
CA ALA A 212 -9.54 1.45 -2.82
C ALA A 212 -8.52 0.49 -3.44
N SER A 213 -7.45 1.06 -4.01
CA SER A 213 -6.32 0.30 -4.55
C SER A 213 -5.48 -0.35 -3.45
N ASP A 214 -4.64 -1.30 -3.83
CA ASP A 214 -3.64 -1.93 -2.97
C ASP A 214 -2.50 -0.98 -2.51
N ALA A 215 -2.47 0.26 -3.00
CA ALA A 215 -1.64 1.33 -2.46
C ALA A 215 -2.19 1.92 -1.14
N CYS A 216 -3.36 1.44 -0.69
CA CYS A 216 -4.00 1.86 0.55
C CYS A 216 -4.25 0.68 1.47
N VAL A 217 -4.46 0.98 2.75
CA VAL A 217 -4.92 0.07 3.79
C VAL A 217 -6.32 0.50 4.19
N LEU A 218 -7.21 -0.46 4.39
CA LEU A 218 -8.61 -0.28 4.76
C LEU A 218 -8.82 -0.79 6.17
N VAL A 219 -9.55 -0.02 6.97
CA VAL A 219 -10.04 -0.46 8.28
C VAL A 219 -11.55 -0.60 8.19
N TYR A 220 -12.02 -1.85 8.25
CA TYR A 220 -13.44 -2.16 8.14
C TYR A 220 -14.18 -1.76 9.42
N ASP A 221 -15.40 -1.29 9.27
CA ASP A 221 -16.27 -0.92 10.37
C ASP A 221 -15.62 0.03 11.40
N ALA A 222 -14.66 0.84 10.91
CA ALA A 222 -13.94 1.79 11.73
C ALA A 222 -14.88 2.87 12.27
N THR A 223 -14.66 3.22 13.52
CA THR A 223 -15.37 4.28 14.22
C THR A 223 -14.44 5.50 14.41
N LEU A 224 -14.96 6.54 15.05
CA LEU A 224 -14.14 7.69 15.45
C LEU A 224 -13.05 7.31 16.47
N VAL A 225 -13.17 6.15 17.12
CA VAL A 225 -12.15 5.66 18.05
C VAL A 225 -10.89 5.25 17.28
N GLU A 226 -11.01 4.41 16.24
CA GLU A 226 -9.89 4.00 15.40
C GLU A 226 -9.29 5.21 14.68
N PHE A 227 -10.13 6.11 14.17
CA PHE A 227 -9.70 7.36 13.56
C PHE A 227 -8.86 8.18 14.54
N GLY A 228 -9.38 8.44 15.75
CA GLY A 228 -8.71 9.22 16.78
C GLY A 228 -7.38 8.59 17.25
N LEU A 229 -7.35 7.27 17.42
CA LEU A 229 -6.13 6.54 17.77
C LEU A 229 -5.04 6.69 16.71
N ILE A 230 -5.37 6.45 15.43
CA ILE A 230 -4.40 6.54 14.32
C ILE A 230 -3.93 7.97 14.11
N CYS A 231 -4.81 8.97 14.26
CA CYS A 231 -4.47 10.39 14.18
C CYS A 231 -3.77 10.93 15.42
N SER A 232 -3.73 10.19 16.52
CA SER A 232 -3.16 10.68 17.78
C SER A 232 -1.67 11.04 17.65
N PHE A 233 -1.25 12.01 18.43
CA PHE A 233 0.17 12.36 18.52
C PHE A 233 1.02 11.16 18.96
N ALA A 234 0.53 10.38 19.93
CA ALA A 234 1.22 9.20 20.44
C ALA A 234 1.49 8.17 19.35
N HIS A 235 0.47 7.83 18.53
CA HIS A 235 0.62 6.90 17.41
C HIS A 235 1.59 7.46 16.35
N ASN A 236 1.43 8.72 15.96
CA ASN A 236 2.30 9.33 14.95
C ASN A 236 3.76 9.48 15.44
N ALA A 237 3.99 9.73 16.72
CA ALA A 237 5.33 9.76 17.31
C ALA A 237 5.96 8.34 17.34
N TRP A 238 5.16 7.32 17.60
CA TRP A 238 5.64 5.94 17.62
C TRP A 238 5.99 5.40 16.23
N MET A 239 5.29 5.85 15.18
CA MET A 239 5.53 5.43 13.79
C MET A 239 6.77 6.08 13.14
N ARG A 240 7.35 7.11 13.76
CA ARG A 240 8.54 7.85 13.30
C ARG A 240 9.81 7.38 13.97
#